data_a23ef102b14ee0de8d460a8fc9475da2
#
_entry.id   a23ef102b14ee0de8d460a8fc9475da2
#
_cell.length_a   1.000
_cell.length_b   1.000
_cell.length_c   1.000
_cell.angle_alpha   90.00
_cell.angle_beta   90.00
_cell.angle_gamma   90.00
#
_symmetry.space_group_name_H-M   'P 1'
#
loop_
_entity.id
_entity.type
_entity.pdbx_description
1 polymer ?
#
loop_
_entity_poly.entity_id
_entity_poly.type
_entity_poly.pdbx_seq_one_letter_code
_entity_poly.pdbx_strand_id
1 'polypeptide(L)'
;RDFCLSRGLGDVYKRQAIISTLPKSVTMKIKAPTFADLFAETSPQLGGARRTKFLETLDRIIPWQDLKSLIGPYYSEGKRGAQPYPLELMIRIHFLQLVYNLSDPMCEETLHDSFACRRFVGLTMDSKCPDETTILRFRHLLEKNVLDKQVFDLFKQQLTARGLLFSKGTIVDGSFIEAPSSTKNADKKRDPEMRSAKKGSNWHFGMKMHIGVDKATGIIHTVVTTPANVHDVTKADELRRPDDWEVIGDSGYLGMEKRDSADPERVTYTAAKRYSQRKKLSAERIADEKLLSSIRCKVEHAFHRIKVQFGYKKVRYRGLAKNTARLTMLASIANMFIGNCFENRTKVSFV
;
A
#
# COMPACT_ATOMS: atom_id res chain seq x y z
N ARG A 1 -56.64 -5.36 -16.24
CA ARG A 1 -55.69 -5.45 -15.08
C ARG A 1 -55.01 -6.82 -15.10
N ASP A 2 -54.29 -7.17 -16.14
CA ASP A 2 -53.43 -8.37 -16.20
C ASP A 2 -52.45 -8.18 -17.36
N PHE A 3 -51.45 -7.36 -17.18
CA PHE A 3 -50.48 -7.04 -18.25
C PHE A 3 -49.07 -6.86 -17.71
N CYS A 4 -48.57 -7.82 -16.93
CA CYS A 4 -47.18 -7.74 -16.48
C CYS A 4 -46.47 -9.08 -16.17
N LEU A 5 -46.93 -10.24 -16.63
CA LEU A 5 -46.32 -11.54 -16.30
C LEU A 5 -45.84 -12.41 -17.49
N SER A 6 -45.89 -11.93 -18.74
CA SER A 6 -45.55 -12.76 -19.90
C SER A 6 -44.22 -12.48 -20.60
N ARG A 7 -43.41 -11.51 -20.13
CA ARG A 7 -42.12 -11.20 -20.77
C ARG A 7 -40.87 -11.90 -20.15
N GLY A 8 -40.98 -12.52 -19.01
CA GLY A 8 -39.87 -13.18 -18.32
C GLY A 8 -39.63 -14.65 -18.70
N LEU A 9 -40.63 -15.37 -19.16
CA LEU A 9 -40.53 -16.80 -19.45
C LEU A 9 -40.00 -17.12 -20.87
N GLY A 10 -40.16 -16.23 -21.83
CA GLY A 10 -39.66 -16.41 -23.19
C GLY A 10 -38.13 -16.41 -23.33
N ASP A 11 -37.44 -15.67 -22.51
CA ASP A 11 -35.96 -15.55 -22.56
C ASP A 11 -35.22 -16.72 -21.89
N VAL A 12 -35.87 -17.40 -20.94
CA VAL A 12 -35.30 -18.59 -20.30
C VAL A 12 -35.32 -19.78 -21.26
N TYR A 13 -36.38 -19.94 -22.00
CA TYR A 13 -36.49 -21.02 -23.00
C TYR A 13 -35.60 -20.78 -24.24
N LYS A 14 -35.38 -19.54 -24.66
CA LYS A 14 -34.45 -19.24 -25.74
C LYS A 14 -32.99 -19.53 -25.35
N ARG A 15 -32.61 -19.33 -24.10
CA ARG A 15 -31.26 -19.68 -23.63
C ARG A 15 -31.06 -21.19 -23.49
N GLN A 16 -32.09 -21.96 -23.15
CA GLN A 16 -32.00 -23.42 -23.12
C GLN A 16 -31.92 -24.05 -24.52
N ALA A 17 -32.60 -23.47 -25.52
CA ALA A 17 -32.51 -23.94 -26.90
C ALA A 17 -31.14 -23.72 -27.56
N ILE A 18 -30.36 -22.71 -27.14
CA ILE A 18 -29.02 -22.44 -27.63
C ILE A 18 -27.98 -23.42 -27.03
N ILE A 19 -28.27 -23.99 -25.86
CA ILE A 19 -27.36 -24.96 -25.21
C ILE A 19 -27.49 -26.35 -25.85
N SER A 20 -28.62 -26.67 -26.52
CA SER A 20 -28.84 -27.97 -27.17
C SER A 20 -28.18 -28.13 -28.55
N THR A 21 -27.57 -27.07 -29.10
CA THR A 21 -26.94 -27.09 -30.43
C THR A 21 -25.41 -27.05 -30.40
N LEU A 22 -24.78 -27.15 -29.24
CA LEU A 22 -23.36 -27.32 -29.14
C LEU A 22 -22.94 -28.77 -29.46
N PRO A 23 -21.93 -29.02 -30.29
CA PRO A 23 -21.51 -30.37 -30.67
C PRO A 23 -21.05 -31.14 -29.40
N LYS A 24 -21.58 -32.36 -29.23
CA LYS A 24 -21.35 -33.26 -28.08
C LYS A 24 -19.93 -33.80 -27.93
N SER A 25 -18.92 -33.14 -28.44
CA SER A 25 -17.56 -33.69 -28.50
C SER A 25 -16.46 -32.86 -27.81
N VAL A 26 -16.80 -31.94 -26.89
CA VAL A 26 -15.76 -31.33 -26.01
C VAL A 26 -16.20 -31.43 -24.56
N THR A 27 -16.40 -32.64 -24.10
CA THR A 27 -16.28 -32.95 -22.66
C THR A 27 -14.78 -32.98 -22.36
N MET A 28 -14.19 -31.84 -22.03
CA MET A 28 -12.91 -31.83 -21.33
C MET A 28 -13.16 -32.64 -20.04
N LYS A 29 -12.73 -33.90 -20.02
CA LYS A 29 -12.61 -34.66 -18.79
C LYS A 29 -11.49 -33.95 -18.00
N ILE A 30 -11.85 -32.98 -17.18
CA ILE A 30 -10.97 -32.43 -16.18
C ILE A 30 -10.69 -33.63 -15.24
N LYS A 31 -9.58 -34.29 -15.46
CA LYS A 31 -9.08 -35.30 -14.54
C LYS A 31 -8.89 -34.57 -13.21
N ALA A 32 -9.57 -35.02 -12.15
CA ALA A 32 -9.34 -34.47 -10.83
C ALA A 32 -7.81 -34.50 -10.58
N PRO A 33 -7.19 -33.38 -10.25
CA PRO A 33 -5.75 -33.37 -10.02
C PRO A 33 -5.45 -34.36 -8.90
N THR A 34 -4.48 -35.23 -9.14
CA THR A 34 -3.96 -36.10 -8.07
C THR A 34 -3.32 -35.21 -7.02
N PHE A 35 -3.27 -35.69 -5.78
CA PHE A 35 -2.60 -34.98 -4.68
C PHE A 35 -1.15 -34.57 -5.04
N ALA A 36 -0.46 -35.39 -5.83
CA ALA A 36 0.85 -35.09 -6.39
C ALA A 36 0.85 -33.94 -7.42
N ASP A 37 -0.21 -33.77 -8.21
CA ASP A 37 -0.33 -32.67 -9.19
C ASP A 37 -0.53 -31.31 -8.52
N LEU A 38 -1.14 -31.28 -7.32
CA LEU A 38 -1.29 -30.10 -6.48
C LEU A 38 0.06 -29.63 -5.88
N PHE A 39 1.01 -30.54 -5.74
CA PHE A 39 2.32 -30.30 -5.09
C PHE A 39 3.50 -30.28 -6.06
N ALA A 40 3.28 -30.55 -7.34
CA ALA A 40 4.35 -30.41 -8.31
C ALA A 40 4.84 -28.95 -8.30
N GLU A 41 6.03 -28.73 -7.76
CA GLU A 41 6.70 -27.40 -7.66
C GLU A 41 6.85 -26.72 -9.01
N THR A 42 6.55 -27.40 -10.09
CA THR A 42 6.74 -27.00 -11.48
C THR A 42 5.46 -26.97 -12.31
N SER A 43 4.27 -26.86 -11.71
CA SER A 43 3.07 -26.74 -12.53
C SER A 43 3.02 -25.39 -13.22
N PRO A 44 3.21 -25.29 -14.55
CA PRO A 44 3.19 -24.03 -15.30
C PRO A 44 1.85 -23.28 -15.16
N GLN A 45 0.80 -24.01 -14.81
CA GLN A 45 -0.54 -23.46 -14.65
C GLN A 45 -0.72 -22.62 -13.37
N LEU A 46 0.05 -22.89 -12.30
CA LEU A 46 0.06 -22.11 -11.08
C LEU A 46 0.90 -20.82 -11.20
N GLY A 47 1.93 -20.82 -12.03
CA GLY A 47 2.81 -19.66 -12.25
C GLY A 47 2.16 -18.52 -13.07
N GLY A 48 0.99 -18.72 -13.67
CA GLY A 48 0.31 -17.75 -14.53
C GLY A 48 -0.58 -16.74 -13.80
N ALA A 49 -1.07 -17.05 -12.60
CA ALA A 49 -2.02 -16.22 -11.88
C ALA A 49 -1.38 -14.89 -11.43
N ARG A 50 -2.11 -13.78 -11.60
CA ARG A 50 -1.64 -12.43 -11.20
C ARG A 50 -1.19 -12.37 -9.74
N ARG A 51 -1.89 -13.08 -8.85
CA ARG A 51 -1.56 -13.17 -7.42
C ARG A 51 -0.21 -13.84 -7.20
N THR A 52 0.05 -14.95 -7.86
CA THR A 52 1.32 -15.68 -7.76
C THR A 52 2.49 -14.81 -8.21
N LYS A 53 2.40 -14.18 -9.38
CA LYS A 53 3.44 -13.26 -9.89
C LYS A 53 3.70 -12.08 -8.94
N PHE A 54 2.66 -11.54 -8.33
CA PHE A 54 2.79 -10.47 -7.35
C PHE A 54 3.53 -10.94 -6.09
N LEU A 55 3.17 -12.11 -5.54
CA LEU A 55 3.83 -12.70 -4.37
C LEU A 55 5.27 -13.11 -4.66
N GLU A 56 5.56 -13.66 -5.83
CA GLU A 56 6.93 -13.96 -6.27
C GLU A 56 7.78 -12.69 -6.41
N THR A 57 7.19 -11.61 -6.91
CA THR A 57 7.89 -10.31 -6.95
C THR A 57 8.15 -9.80 -5.54
N LEU A 58 7.16 -9.86 -4.65
CA LEU A 58 7.29 -9.45 -3.26
C LEU A 58 8.38 -10.27 -2.55
N ASP A 59 8.39 -11.59 -2.76
CA ASP A 59 9.40 -12.49 -2.17
C ASP A 59 10.82 -12.11 -2.59
N ARG A 60 11.01 -11.80 -3.86
CA ARG A 60 12.32 -11.44 -4.42
C ARG A 60 12.85 -10.08 -3.97
N ILE A 61 11.95 -9.08 -3.79
CA ILE A 61 12.39 -7.69 -3.49
C ILE A 61 12.56 -7.41 -2.01
N ILE A 62 11.94 -8.20 -1.13
CA ILE A 62 12.00 -7.97 0.32
C ILE A 62 13.25 -8.65 0.91
N PRO A 63 14.04 -7.92 1.73
CA PRO A 63 15.24 -8.45 2.38
C PRO A 63 14.88 -9.22 3.66
N TRP A 64 14.40 -10.45 3.50
CA TRP A 64 13.89 -11.27 4.61
C TRP A 64 14.91 -11.49 5.72
N GLN A 65 16.19 -11.68 5.36
CA GLN A 65 17.26 -11.94 6.33
C GLN A 65 17.51 -10.71 7.23
N ASP A 66 17.54 -9.52 6.65
CA ASP A 66 17.75 -8.28 7.41
C ASP A 66 16.56 -7.99 8.34
N LEU A 67 15.34 -8.30 7.86
CA LEU A 67 14.14 -8.23 8.71
C LEU A 67 14.20 -9.22 9.87
N LYS A 68 14.67 -10.43 9.65
CA LYS A 68 14.87 -11.43 10.72
C LYS A 68 15.89 -10.94 11.73
N SER A 69 16.99 -10.39 11.28
CA SER A 69 18.03 -9.84 12.16
C SER A 69 17.51 -8.65 12.99
N LEU A 70 16.68 -7.78 12.38
CA LEU A 70 16.09 -6.63 13.05
C LEU A 70 15.04 -7.03 14.09
N ILE A 71 14.16 -7.96 13.77
CA ILE A 71 13.02 -8.32 14.63
C ILE A 71 13.38 -9.42 15.63
N GLY A 72 14.35 -10.27 15.29
CA GLY A 72 14.77 -11.43 16.10
C GLY A 72 14.97 -11.16 17.60
N PRO A 73 15.67 -10.07 18.00
CA PRO A 73 15.89 -9.75 19.40
C PRO A 73 14.62 -9.55 20.23
N TYR A 74 13.51 -9.21 19.57
CA TYR A 74 12.20 -8.98 20.21
C TYR A 74 11.29 -10.21 20.17
N TYR A 75 11.65 -11.24 19.39
CA TYR A 75 10.82 -12.41 19.19
C TYR A 75 11.18 -13.52 20.20
N SER A 76 10.18 -14.24 20.70
CA SER A 76 10.40 -15.29 21.69
C SER A 76 11.16 -16.50 21.12
N GLU A 77 12.13 -17.00 21.85
CA GLU A 77 12.86 -18.23 21.51
C GLU A 77 12.16 -19.53 21.94
N GLY A 78 11.00 -19.46 22.60
CA GLY A 78 10.21 -20.63 22.97
C GLY A 78 10.84 -21.52 24.06
N LYS A 79 11.42 -20.94 25.10
CA LYS A 79 12.11 -21.66 26.18
C LYS A 79 11.20 -22.55 27.03
N ARG A 80 9.89 -22.25 27.12
CA ARG A 80 8.88 -23.02 27.88
C ARG A 80 7.53 -22.99 27.16
N GLY A 81 6.80 -24.12 27.18
CA GLY A 81 5.45 -24.26 26.61
C GLY A 81 5.43 -24.52 25.10
N ALA A 82 4.37 -24.12 24.42
CA ALA A 82 4.22 -24.28 22.98
C ALA A 82 5.30 -23.50 22.24
N GLN A 83 5.96 -24.15 21.28
CA GLN A 83 7.00 -23.54 20.46
C GLN A 83 6.38 -22.43 19.58
N PRO A 84 7.03 -21.26 19.48
CA PRO A 84 6.58 -20.19 18.60
C PRO A 84 6.74 -20.61 17.13
N TYR A 85 5.92 -20.06 16.27
CA TYR A 85 6.11 -20.23 14.83
C TYR A 85 7.45 -19.61 14.38
N PRO A 86 8.06 -20.10 13.29
CA PRO A 86 9.29 -19.50 12.77
C PRO A 86 9.12 -18.02 12.51
N LEU A 87 10.09 -17.18 12.92
CA LEU A 87 10.02 -15.74 12.79
C LEU A 87 9.77 -15.31 11.35
N GLU A 88 10.47 -15.89 10.39
CA GLU A 88 10.30 -15.56 8.97
C GLU A 88 8.87 -15.81 8.50
N LEU A 89 8.25 -16.90 8.91
CA LEU A 89 6.86 -17.20 8.61
C LEU A 89 5.94 -16.08 9.13
N MET A 90 6.13 -15.64 10.37
CA MET A 90 5.31 -14.57 10.96
C MET A 90 5.52 -13.23 10.27
N ILE A 91 6.75 -12.91 9.86
CA ILE A 91 7.04 -11.71 9.06
C ILE A 91 6.32 -11.79 7.71
N ARG A 92 6.41 -12.92 7.00
CA ARG A 92 5.74 -13.14 5.70
C ARG A 92 4.22 -13.04 5.81
N ILE A 93 3.62 -13.60 6.87
CA ILE A 93 2.18 -13.46 7.15
C ILE A 93 1.82 -11.99 7.36
N HIS A 94 2.60 -11.25 8.14
CA HIS A 94 2.33 -9.83 8.36
C HIS A 94 2.42 -9.01 7.07
N PHE A 95 3.40 -9.27 6.21
CA PHE A 95 3.50 -8.63 4.90
C PHE A 95 2.33 -8.99 4.00
N LEU A 96 1.90 -10.26 3.98
CA LEU A 96 0.69 -10.70 3.29
C LEU A 96 -0.55 -9.93 3.77
N GLN A 97 -0.72 -9.81 5.09
CA GLN A 97 -1.80 -9.06 5.73
C GLN A 97 -1.79 -7.58 5.30
N LEU A 98 -0.62 -6.96 5.20
CA LEU A 98 -0.47 -5.58 4.77
C LEU A 98 -0.85 -5.37 3.30
N VAL A 99 -0.27 -6.15 2.38
CA VAL A 99 -0.43 -5.94 0.93
C VAL A 99 -1.82 -6.30 0.40
N TYR A 100 -2.53 -7.20 1.09
CA TYR A 100 -3.93 -7.53 0.77
C TYR A 100 -4.95 -6.86 1.70
N ASN A 101 -4.48 -6.02 2.63
CA ASN A 101 -5.31 -5.28 3.57
C ASN A 101 -6.27 -6.20 4.36
N LEU A 102 -5.78 -7.35 4.85
CA LEU A 102 -6.57 -8.34 5.58
C LEU A 102 -6.73 -7.95 7.05
N SER A 103 -7.86 -8.33 7.67
CA SER A 103 -8.01 -8.38 9.12
C SER A 103 -7.29 -9.61 9.68
N ASP A 104 -7.14 -9.70 11.00
CA ASP A 104 -6.48 -10.85 11.62
C ASP A 104 -7.24 -12.16 11.31
N PRO A 105 -8.61 -12.25 11.47
CA PRO A 105 -9.38 -13.42 11.06
C PRO A 105 -9.28 -13.72 9.56
N MET A 106 -9.44 -12.70 8.72
CA MET A 106 -9.39 -12.88 7.25
C MET A 106 -8.00 -13.34 6.79
N CYS A 107 -6.94 -12.99 7.52
CA CYS A 107 -5.60 -13.46 7.22
C CYS A 107 -5.48 -14.97 7.49
N GLU A 108 -6.01 -15.44 8.63
CA GLU A 108 -6.10 -16.86 8.94
C GLU A 108 -6.90 -17.61 7.87
N GLU A 109 -8.12 -17.19 7.55
CA GLU A 109 -8.95 -17.78 6.48
C GLU A 109 -8.22 -17.82 5.14
N THR A 110 -7.54 -16.72 4.77
CA THR A 110 -6.76 -16.68 3.52
C THR A 110 -5.63 -17.70 3.50
N LEU A 111 -5.01 -17.98 4.63
CA LEU A 111 -3.99 -19.02 4.74
C LEU A 111 -4.58 -20.42 4.66
N HIS A 112 -5.85 -20.64 5.04
CA HIS A 112 -6.53 -21.91 4.85
C HIS A 112 -6.95 -22.13 3.39
N ASP A 113 -7.46 -21.12 2.72
CA ASP A 113 -8.10 -21.24 1.40
C ASP A 113 -7.15 -21.06 0.22
N SER A 114 -6.06 -20.27 0.39
CA SER A 114 -5.21 -19.88 -0.73
C SER A 114 -3.88 -20.60 -0.74
N PHE A 115 -3.73 -21.55 -1.66
CA PHE A 115 -2.45 -22.24 -1.89
C PHE A 115 -1.29 -21.27 -2.17
N ALA A 116 -1.51 -20.24 -3.00
CA ALA A 116 -0.49 -19.25 -3.33
C ALA A 116 -0.02 -18.46 -2.09
N CYS A 117 -0.93 -18.16 -1.16
CA CYS A 117 -0.60 -17.47 0.08
C CYS A 117 0.16 -18.39 1.03
N ARG A 118 -0.27 -19.66 1.18
CA ARG A 118 0.46 -20.68 1.98
C ARG A 118 1.89 -20.86 1.47
N ARG A 119 2.07 -21.05 0.17
CA ARG A 119 3.39 -21.19 -0.45
C ARG A 119 4.27 -19.96 -0.19
N PHE A 120 3.74 -18.76 -0.33
CA PHE A 120 4.46 -17.50 -0.07
C PHE A 120 4.98 -17.41 1.37
N VAL A 121 4.17 -17.81 2.35
CA VAL A 121 4.58 -17.77 3.76
C VAL A 121 5.43 -18.97 4.19
N GLY A 122 5.60 -19.97 3.33
CA GLY A 122 6.40 -21.18 3.60
C GLY A 122 5.62 -22.25 4.35
N LEU A 123 4.28 -22.27 4.28
CA LEU A 123 3.45 -23.34 4.84
C LEU A 123 3.19 -24.43 3.79
N THR A 124 3.40 -25.69 4.18
CA THR A 124 2.94 -26.88 3.43
C THR A 124 1.46 -27.14 3.70
N MET A 125 0.83 -28.05 2.96
CA MET A 125 -0.59 -28.37 3.19
C MET A 125 -0.85 -28.99 4.57
N ASP A 126 0.08 -29.77 5.07
CA ASP A 126 -0.03 -30.41 6.38
C ASP A 126 0.40 -29.50 7.54
N SER A 127 0.97 -28.33 7.24
CA SER A 127 1.42 -27.40 8.27
C SER A 127 0.23 -26.75 8.98
N LYS A 128 0.30 -26.68 10.31
CA LYS A 128 -0.66 -25.94 11.12
C LYS A 128 -0.54 -24.45 10.83
N CYS A 129 -1.65 -23.78 10.52
CA CYS A 129 -1.70 -22.33 10.36
C CYS A 129 -1.67 -21.64 11.72
N PRO A 130 -0.99 -20.47 11.84
CA PRO A 130 -1.18 -19.57 12.95
C PRO A 130 -2.63 -19.05 12.97
N ASP A 131 -3.22 -19.05 14.16
CA ASP A 131 -4.55 -18.51 14.40
C ASP A 131 -4.55 -16.96 14.40
N GLU A 132 -5.73 -16.36 14.34
CA GLU A 132 -5.91 -14.89 14.37
C GLU A 132 -5.25 -14.24 15.59
N THR A 133 -5.27 -14.92 16.75
CA THR A 133 -4.70 -14.39 17.99
C THR A 133 -3.17 -14.38 17.96
N THR A 134 -2.56 -15.37 17.33
CA THR A 134 -1.11 -15.41 17.09
C THR A 134 -0.69 -14.30 16.12
N ILE A 135 -1.43 -14.10 15.04
CA ILE A 135 -1.22 -13.00 14.07
C ILE A 135 -1.33 -11.65 14.77
N LEU A 136 -2.38 -11.47 15.59
CA LEU A 136 -2.60 -10.26 16.40
C LEU A 136 -1.44 -9.99 17.36
N ARG A 137 -0.98 -11.02 18.10
CA ARG A 137 0.14 -10.89 19.05
C ARG A 137 1.43 -10.47 18.35
N PHE A 138 1.71 -11.03 17.17
CA PHE A 138 2.88 -10.64 16.39
C PHE A 138 2.81 -9.18 15.95
N ARG A 139 1.65 -8.71 15.47
CA ARG A 139 1.45 -7.30 15.14
C ARG A 139 1.65 -6.39 16.34
N HIS A 140 1.11 -6.76 17.51
CA HIS A 140 1.30 -5.98 18.76
C HIS A 140 2.77 -5.96 19.19
N LEU A 141 3.55 -7.02 18.94
CA LEU A 141 4.99 -7.03 19.20
C LEU A 141 5.70 -5.97 18.35
N LEU A 142 5.36 -5.88 17.06
CA LEU A 142 5.92 -4.86 16.17
C LEU A 142 5.54 -3.44 16.62
N GLU A 143 4.27 -3.21 16.93
CA GLU A 143 3.74 -1.93 17.39
C GLU A 143 4.40 -1.49 18.72
N LYS A 144 4.48 -2.40 19.70
CA LYS A 144 5.06 -2.12 21.03
C LYS A 144 6.53 -1.68 20.96
N ASN A 145 7.28 -2.25 20.05
CA ASN A 145 8.72 -1.99 19.90
C ASN A 145 9.03 -0.96 18.79
N VAL A 146 8.00 -0.30 18.24
CA VAL A 146 8.13 0.72 17.17
C VAL A 146 8.98 0.22 15.98
N LEU A 147 8.81 -1.07 15.65
CA LEU A 147 9.61 -1.72 14.60
C LEU A 147 9.23 -1.28 13.20
N ASP A 148 8.05 -0.69 13.01
CA ASP A 148 7.60 -0.09 11.75
C ASP A 148 8.57 1.00 11.24
N LYS A 149 9.03 1.88 12.10
CA LYS A 149 10.02 2.91 11.76
C LYS A 149 11.39 2.31 11.44
N GLN A 150 11.81 1.33 12.23
CA GLN A 150 13.10 0.65 12.00
C GLN A 150 13.11 -0.12 10.67
N VAL A 151 12.01 -0.78 10.32
CA VAL A 151 11.84 -1.43 9.00
C VAL A 151 11.84 -0.40 7.86
N PHE A 152 11.19 0.76 8.05
CA PHE A 152 11.20 1.83 7.08
C PHE A 152 12.63 2.36 6.84
N ASP A 153 13.37 2.60 7.91
CA ASP A 153 14.75 3.08 7.82
C ASP A 153 15.68 2.03 7.22
N LEU A 154 15.53 0.75 7.56
CA LEU A 154 16.26 -0.35 6.94
C LEU A 154 16.07 -0.38 5.43
N PHE A 155 14.82 -0.32 4.95
CA PHE A 155 14.53 -0.34 3.52
C PHE A 155 15.04 0.92 2.82
N LYS A 156 14.93 2.07 3.47
CA LYS A 156 15.49 3.33 2.98
C LYS A 156 17.02 3.24 2.82
N GLN A 157 17.73 2.70 3.82
CA GLN A 157 19.18 2.50 3.75
C GLN A 157 19.57 1.59 2.58
N GLN A 158 18.87 0.47 2.39
CA GLN A 158 19.14 -0.44 1.26
C GLN A 158 18.91 0.23 -0.09
N LEU A 159 17.84 1.01 -0.24
CA LEU A 159 17.56 1.74 -1.47
C LEU A 159 18.59 2.85 -1.72
N THR A 160 19.08 3.49 -0.66
CA THR A 160 20.18 4.46 -0.73
C THR A 160 21.47 3.78 -1.18
N ALA A 161 21.82 2.63 -0.59
CA ALA A 161 23.00 1.85 -0.98
C ALA A 161 22.95 1.37 -2.45
N ARG A 162 21.75 1.14 -2.98
CA ARG A 162 21.51 0.83 -4.40
C ARG A 162 21.51 2.07 -5.31
N GLY A 163 21.79 3.26 -4.76
CA GLY A 163 21.80 4.51 -5.53
C GLY A 163 20.43 4.98 -5.98
N LEU A 164 19.36 4.62 -5.28
CA LEU A 164 17.98 4.95 -5.67
C LEU A 164 17.40 6.15 -4.90
N LEU A 165 18.07 6.64 -3.87
CA LEU A 165 17.75 7.85 -3.11
C LEU A 165 18.91 8.84 -3.26
N PHE A 166 18.96 9.54 -4.38
CA PHE A 166 20.11 10.38 -4.76
C PHE A 166 19.74 11.83 -5.09
N SER A 167 18.49 12.11 -5.38
CA SER A 167 18.08 13.48 -5.71
C SER A 167 18.05 14.34 -4.45
N LYS A 168 18.57 15.57 -4.55
CA LYS A 168 18.47 16.59 -3.50
C LYS A 168 17.22 17.46 -3.65
N GLY A 169 16.12 16.87 -4.12
CA GLY A 169 14.83 17.50 -4.28
C GLY A 169 13.71 16.58 -3.80
N THR A 170 12.76 17.15 -3.07
CA THR A 170 11.61 16.46 -2.49
C THR A 170 10.31 16.93 -3.11
N ILE A 171 9.44 16.00 -3.46
CA ILE A 171 8.03 16.27 -3.78
C ILE A 171 7.22 15.97 -2.53
N VAL A 172 6.42 16.95 -2.08
CA VAL A 172 5.56 16.81 -0.92
C VAL A 172 4.09 16.77 -1.34
N ASP A 173 3.34 15.87 -0.71
CA ASP A 173 1.88 15.80 -0.92
C ASP A 173 1.18 15.13 0.26
N GLY A 174 -0.12 15.43 0.44
CA GLY A 174 -0.97 14.87 1.47
C GLY A 174 -2.20 14.17 0.91
N SER A 175 -2.55 13.02 1.45
CA SER A 175 -3.71 12.27 1.00
C SER A 175 -4.59 11.81 2.16
N PHE A 176 -5.92 11.93 2.00
CA PHE A 176 -6.88 11.48 3.00
C PHE A 176 -6.93 9.97 3.12
N ILE A 177 -7.01 9.48 4.35
CA ILE A 177 -7.37 8.11 4.71
C ILE A 177 -8.66 8.21 5.53
N GLU A 178 -9.73 7.66 5.03
CA GLU A 178 -11.06 7.78 5.63
C GLU A 178 -11.17 6.95 6.90
N ALA A 179 -11.93 7.45 7.87
CA ALA A 179 -12.32 6.71 9.07
C ALA A 179 -13.85 6.53 9.11
N PRO A 180 -14.35 5.49 9.81
CA PRO A 180 -15.78 5.33 10.01
C PRO A 180 -16.37 6.55 10.72
N SER A 181 -17.34 7.19 10.08
CA SER A 181 -18.05 8.36 10.64
C SER A 181 -19.25 7.97 11.50
N SER A 182 -19.61 6.68 11.53
CA SER A 182 -20.73 6.16 12.29
C SER A 182 -20.48 6.23 13.80
N THR A 183 -21.53 6.53 14.55
CA THR A 183 -21.57 6.50 16.03
C THR A 183 -22.30 5.25 16.55
N LYS A 184 -22.59 4.26 15.69
CA LYS A 184 -23.28 3.01 16.05
C LYS A 184 -22.35 1.95 16.68
N ASN A 185 -21.32 2.38 17.38
CA ASN A 185 -20.43 1.52 18.15
C ASN A 185 -20.82 1.50 19.63
N ALA A 186 -20.21 0.63 20.43
CA ALA A 186 -20.49 0.51 21.87
C ALA A 186 -20.38 1.87 22.62
N ASP A 187 -19.36 2.66 22.27
CA ASP A 187 -19.09 3.97 22.90
C ASP A 187 -19.99 5.10 22.38
N LYS A 188 -20.82 4.85 21.35
CA LYS A 188 -21.64 5.86 20.64
C LYS A 188 -20.85 7.12 20.23
N LYS A 189 -19.55 7.00 20.00
CA LYS A 189 -18.62 8.10 19.68
C LYS A 189 -17.75 7.76 18.49
N ARG A 190 -17.46 8.78 17.69
CA ARG A 190 -16.41 8.69 16.65
C ARG A 190 -15.04 8.59 17.29
N ASP A 191 -14.05 8.17 16.50
CA ASP A 191 -12.65 8.18 16.92
C ASP A 191 -12.21 9.62 17.29
N PRO A 192 -11.78 9.89 18.53
CA PRO A 192 -11.43 11.23 18.99
C PRO A 192 -10.16 11.79 18.36
N GLU A 193 -9.28 10.94 17.82
CA GLU A 193 -8.04 11.35 17.15
C GLU A 193 -8.25 11.66 15.66
N MET A 194 -9.40 11.30 15.10
CA MET A 194 -9.79 11.61 13.74
C MET A 194 -10.58 12.92 13.66
N ARG A 195 -10.49 13.63 12.55
CA ARG A 195 -11.19 14.91 12.33
C ARG A 195 -11.84 14.96 10.95
N SER A 196 -12.77 15.90 10.79
CA SER A 196 -13.40 16.18 9.51
C SER A 196 -12.65 17.29 8.78
N ALA A 197 -12.51 17.15 7.46
CA ALA A 197 -12.02 18.19 6.59
C ALA A 197 -12.82 18.22 5.28
N LYS A 198 -12.93 19.40 4.67
CA LYS A 198 -13.65 19.60 3.41
C LYS A 198 -12.66 19.58 2.25
N LYS A 199 -12.95 18.81 1.19
CA LYS A 199 -12.23 18.83 -0.07
C LYS A 199 -13.23 19.05 -1.21
N GLY A 200 -13.17 20.23 -1.83
CA GLY A 200 -14.23 20.64 -2.76
C GLY A 200 -15.57 20.78 -2.03
N SER A 201 -16.61 20.12 -2.53
CA SER A 201 -17.95 20.06 -1.90
C SER A 201 -18.08 18.95 -0.84
N ASN A 202 -17.17 17.99 -0.78
CA ASN A 202 -17.30 16.78 0.03
C ASN A 202 -16.59 16.89 1.39
N TRP A 203 -17.25 16.38 2.44
CA TRP A 203 -16.66 16.22 3.76
C TRP A 203 -16.05 14.84 3.91
N HIS A 204 -14.81 14.81 4.40
CA HIS A 204 -14.08 13.59 4.72
C HIS A 204 -13.81 13.55 6.23
N PHE A 205 -14.09 12.42 6.88
CA PHE A 205 -13.74 12.19 8.27
C PHE A 205 -12.63 11.14 8.32
N GLY A 206 -11.53 11.44 9.03
CA GLY A 206 -10.40 10.53 9.13
C GLY A 206 -9.08 11.22 9.46
N MET A 207 -8.03 10.75 8.83
CA MET A 207 -6.66 11.24 8.95
C MET A 207 -6.08 11.59 7.58
N LYS A 208 -4.95 12.28 7.57
CA LYS A 208 -4.11 12.48 6.39
C LYS A 208 -2.79 11.75 6.54
N MET A 209 -2.31 11.19 5.45
CA MET A 209 -0.95 10.75 5.27
C MET A 209 -0.23 11.76 4.40
N HIS A 210 0.80 12.40 4.94
CA HIS A 210 1.69 13.30 4.22
C HIS A 210 2.98 12.54 3.91
N ILE A 211 3.48 12.65 2.70
CA ILE A 211 4.72 12.00 2.28
C ILE A 211 5.66 12.99 1.59
N GLY A 212 6.94 12.82 1.89
CA GLY A 212 8.04 13.38 1.10
C GLY A 212 8.64 12.29 0.25
N VAL A 213 8.69 12.50 -1.08
CA VAL A 213 9.27 11.54 -2.01
C VAL A 213 10.45 12.15 -2.76
N ASP A 214 11.41 11.31 -3.11
CA ASP A 214 12.55 11.70 -3.95
C ASP A 214 12.07 12.16 -5.34
N LYS A 215 12.51 13.35 -5.78
CA LYS A 215 12.12 13.97 -7.05
C LYS A 215 12.44 13.11 -8.26
N ALA A 216 13.53 12.36 -8.24
CA ALA A 216 13.96 11.55 -9.38
C ALA A 216 13.26 10.19 -9.43
N THR A 217 13.19 9.47 -8.31
CA THR A 217 12.72 8.08 -8.26
C THR A 217 11.28 7.91 -7.79
N GLY A 218 10.75 8.87 -7.01
CA GLY A 218 9.45 8.76 -6.37
C GLY A 218 9.45 7.88 -5.10
N ILE A 219 10.62 7.49 -4.60
CA ILE A 219 10.76 6.73 -3.35
C ILE A 219 10.39 7.61 -2.16
N ILE A 220 9.56 7.10 -1.28
CA ILE A 220 9.11 7.78 -0.06
C ILE A 220 10.26 7.77 0.94
N HIS A 221 10.75 8.93 1.33
CA HIS A 221 11.79 9.04 2.35
C HIS A 221 11.26 9.54 3.70
N THR A 222 10.08 10.15 3.72
CA THR A 222 9.45 10.67 4.94
C THR A 222 7.94 10.41 4.91
N VAL A 223 7.41 9.98 6.05
CA VAL A 223 5.96 9.77 6.26
C VAL A 223 5.56 10.49 7.54
N VAL A 224 4.55 11.34 7.43
CA VAL A 224 3.93 12.04 8.57
C VAL A 224 2.42 11.84 8.51
N THR A 225 1.80 11.60 9.64
CA THR A 225 0.34 11.45 9.70
C THR A 225 -0.27 12.49 10.63
N THR A 226 -1.44 12.97 10.28
CA THR A 226 -2.17 13.99 11.06
C THR A 226 -3.67 13.72 11.03
N PRO A 227 -4.45 14.26 11.97
CA PRO A 227 -5.89 14.37 11.79
C PRO A 227 -6.23 15.09 10.48
N ALA A 228 -7.37 14.77 9.85
CA ALA A 228 -7.71 15.28 8.51
C ALA A 228 -7.81 16.81 8.40
N ASN A 229 -8.08 17.53 9.50
CA ASN A 229 -8.24 18.98 9.53
C ASN A 229 -6.92 19.77 9.49
N VAL A 230 -5.79 19.12 9.63
CA VAL A 230 -4.47 19.77 9.56
C VAL A 230 -4.17 20.16 8.10
N HIS A 231 -3.74 21.40 7.88
CA HIS A 231 -3.41 21.89 6.56
C HIS A 231 -2.08 21.31 6.05
N ASP A 232 -2.03 20.92 4.78
CA ASP A 232 -0.89 20.23 4.18
C ASP A 232 0.39 21.08 4.24
N VAL A 233 0.28 22.39 4.02
CA VAL A 233 1.40 23.34 4.09
C VAL A 233 2.11 23.34 5.45
N THR A 234 1.41 22.99 6.55
CA THR A 234 2.01 22.97 7.89
C THR A 234 3.03 21.84 8.08
N LYS A 235 3.02 20.86 7.17
CA LYS A 235 3.89 19.71 7.23
C LYS A 235 5.01 19.71 6.17
N ALA A 236 5.09 20.74 5.36
CA ALA A 236 6.07 20.84 4.28
C ALA A 236 7.52 20.66 4.78
N ASP A 237 7.87 21.30 5.89
CA ASP A 237 9.25 21.25 6.44
C ASP A 237 9.59 19.92 7.09
N GLU A 238 8.62 19.27 7.73
CA GLU A 238 8.79 17.92 8.30
C GLU A 238 9.00 16.86 7.20
N LEU A 239 8.53 17.14 5.97
CA LEU A 239 8.59 16.20 4.86
C LEU A 239 9.85 16.30 4.03
N ARG A 240 10.59 17.42 4.10
CA ARG A 240 11.87 17.58 3.39
C ARG A 240 13.04 16.90 4.13
N ARG A 241 14.07 16.57 3.39
CA ARG A 241 15.35 16.11 3.97
C ARG A 241 16.24 17.32 4.29
N PRO A 242 17.14 17.20 5.25
CA PRO A 242 18.06 18.31 5.62
C PRO A 242 18.94 18.79 4.47
N ASP A 243 19.27 17.93 3.52
CA ASP A 243 20.13 18.19 2.37
C ASP A 243 19.38 18.56 1.09
N ASP A 244 18.05 18.64 1.13
CA ASP A 244 17.26 19.07 -0.01
C ASP A 244 17.47 20.56 -0.31
N TRP A 245 17.62 20.87 -1.59
CA TRP A 245 17.71 22.24 -2.13
C TRP A 245 16.47 22.65 -2.91
N GLU A 246 15.53 21.74 -3.12
CA GLU A 246 14.27 21.99 -3.80
C GLU A 246 13.12 21.21 -3.15
N VAL A 247 12.00 21.89 -2.95
CA VAL A 247 10.75 21.29 -2.48
C VAL A 247 9.62 21.66 -3.44
N ILE A 248 8.93 20.64 -3.93
CA ILE A 248 7.84 20.78 -4.89
C ILE A 248 6.54 20.29 -4.27
N GLY A 249 5.52 21.16 -4.23
CA GLY A 249 4.20 20.84 -3.70
C GLY A 249 3.06 21.09 -4.69
N ASP A 250 1.85 20.67 -4.31
CA ASP A 250 0.64 21.07 -5.00
C ASP A 250 0.16 22.46 -4.58
N SER A 251 -0.99 22.89 -5.07
CA SER A 251 -1.58 24.19 -4.70
C SER A 251 -1.98 24.32 -3.23
N GLY A 252 -2.03 23.22 -2.48
CA GLY A 252 -2.24 23.19 -1.04
C GLY A 252 -1.02 23.62 -0.23
N TYR A 253 0.15 23.63 -0.88
CA TYR A 253 1.44 24.03 -0.30
C TYR A 253 1.85 25.47 -0.66
N LEU A 254 0.96 26.25 -1.27
CA LEU A 254 1.21 27.69 -1.53
C LEU A 254 1.51 28.43 -0.23
N GLY A 255 2.61 29.15 -0.19
CA GLY A 255 3.07 29.89 0.99
C GLY A 255 3.99 29.09 1.92
N MET A 256 4.42 27.87 1.54
CA MET A 256 5.36 27.11 2.32
C MET A 256 6.70 27.82 2.54
N GLU A 257 7.12 28.65 1.58
CA GLU A 257 8.33 29.48 1.64
C GLU A 257 8.29 30.59 2.71
N LYS A 258 7.09 30.95 3.18
CA LYS A 258 6.86 32.04 4.15
C LYS A 258 6.76 31.54 5.60
N ARG A 259 6.97 30.27 5.83
CA ARG A 259 6.87 29.68 7.16
C ARG A 259 8.16 29.92 7.93
N ASP A 260 8.05 30.01 9.27
CA ASP A 260 9.20 30.24 10.16
C ASP A 260 10.26 29.13 10.08
N SER A 261 9.83 27.91 9.72
CA SER A 261 10.70 26.74 9.55
C SER A 261 11.28 26.61 8.12
N ALA A 262 10.87 27.46 7.18
CA ALA A 262 11.40 27.47 5.83
C ALA A 262 12.79 28.11 5.77
N ASP A 263 13.60 27.66 4.81
CA ASP A 263 14.93 28.18 4.53
C ASP A 263 15.01 28.61 3.06
N PRO A 264 14.38 29.77 2.70
CA PRO A 264 14.30 30.19 1.31
C PRO A 264 15.64 30.67 0.72
N GLU A 265 16.65 30.92 1.54
CA GLU A 265 17.99 31.26 1.07
C GLU A 265 18.73 30.02 0.52
N ARG A 266 18.47 28.86 1.09
CA ARG A 266 19.10 27.59 0.71
C ARG A 266 18.20 26.69 -0.14
N VAL A 267 16.89 26.76 0.03
CA VAL A 267 15.92 25.84 -0.57
C VAL A 267 14.96 26.56 -1.51
N THR A 268 14.85 26.08 -2.72
CA THR A 268 13.85 26.56 -3.69
C THR A 268 12.52 25.89 -3.44
N TYR A 269 11.50 26.66 -3.09
CA TYR A 269 10.15 26.18 -2.87
C TYR A 269 9.26 26.44 -4.09
N THR A 270 8.68 25.41 -4.64
CA THR A 270 7.82 25.51 -5.83
C THR A 270 6.48 24.85 -5.57
N ALA A 271 5.40 25.65 -5.58
CA ALA A 271 4.03 25.15 -5.48
C ALA A 271 3.26 25.36 -6.78
N ALA A 272 2.53 24.33 -7.22
CA ALA A 272 1.69 24.41 -8.40
C ALA A 272 0.58 25.47 -8.21
N LYS A 273 0.30 26.25 -9.23
CA LYS A 273 -0.74 27.31 -9.16
C LYS A 273 -2.13 26.69 -9.16
N ARG A 274 -3.08 27.39 -8.50
CA ARG A 274 -4.49 27.01 -8.52
C ARG A 274 -5.06 27.07 -9.93
N TYR A 275 -6.02 26.21 -10.25
CA TYR A 275 -6.64 26.13 -11.58
C TYR A 275 -7.18 27.48 -12.07
N SER A 276 -7.80 28.27 -11.18
CA SER A 276 -8.30 29.61 -11.49
C SER A 276 -7.21 30.61 -11.95
N GLN A 277 -5.98 30.43 -11.44
CA GLN A 277 -4.82 31.23 -11.79
C GLN A 277 -4.17 30.79 -13.10
N ARG A 278 -4.26 29.47 -13.42
CA ARG A 278 -3.66 28.89 -14.65
C ARG A 278 -4.24 29.47 -15.94
N LYS A 279 -5.51 29.82 -15.93
CA LYS A 279 -6.18 30.45 -17.10
C LYS A 279 -5.60 31.81 -17.53
N LYS A 280 -4.85 32.49 -16.65
CA LYS A 280 -4.24 33.80 -16.87
C LYS A 280 -2.74 33.74 -17.14
N LEU A 281 -2.17 32.54 -17.35
CA LEU A 281 -0.74 32.38 -17.54
C LEU A 281 -0.33 32.52 -19.01
N SER A 282 0.89 33.00 -19.24
CA SER A 282 1.54 32.97 -20.56
C SER A 282 1.80 31.53 -21.02
N ALA A 283 2.03 31.31 -22.31
CA ALA A 283 2.30 30.00 -22.89
C ALA A 283 3.53 29.34 -22.24
N GLU A 284 4.60 30.06 -21.96
CA GLU A 284 5.81 29.57 -21.28
C GLU A 284 5.47 29.05 -19.87
N ARG A 285 4.74 29.84 -19.08
CA ARG A 285 4.32 29.44 -17.74
C ARG A 285 3.36 28.25 -17.73
N ILE A 286 2.58 28.05 -18.79
CA ILE A 286 1.76 26.84 -18.96
C ILE A 286 2.66 25.63 -19.20
N ALA A 287 3.76 25.76 -19.94
CA ALA A 287 4.74 24.71 -20.15
C ALA A 287 5.42 24.31 -18.82
N ASP A 288 5.83 25.29 -18.02
CA ASP A 288 6.39 25.06 -16.67
C ASP A 288 5.43 24.32 -15.75
N GLU A 289 4.15 24.71 -15.73
CA GLU A 289 3.12 24.02 -14.93
C GLU A 289 2.88 22.58 -15.41
N LYS A 290 2.97 22.31 -16.72
CA LYS A 290 2.91 20.93 -17.25
C LYS A 290 4.12 20.10 -16.81
N LEU A 291 5.32 20.69 -16.84
CA LEU A 291 6.54 20.05 -16.36
C LEU A 291 6.43 19.73 -14.87
N LEU A 292 6.02 20.69 -14.05
CA LEU A 292 5.77 20.48 -12.62
C LEU A 292 4.73 19.38 -12.36
N SER A 293 3.66 19.33 -13.14
CA SER A 293 2.65 18.28 -13.04
C SER A 293 3.23 16.92 -13.36
N SER A 294 4.08 16.82 -14.39
CA SER A 294 4.80 15.58 -14.76
C SER A 294 5.74 15.10 -13.64
N ILE A 295 6.46 16.02 -13.02
CA ILE A 295 7.35 15.70 -11.89
C ILE A 295 6.53 15.20 -10.70
N ARG A 296 5.44 15.89 -10.36
CA ARG A 296 4.55 15.56 -9.24
C ARG A 296 3.81 14.22 -9.41
N CYS A 297 3.60 13.75 -10.63
CA CYS A 297 2.98 12.45 -10.89
C CYS A 297 3.64 11.29 -10.09
N LYS A 298 4.92 11.42 -9.73
CA LYS A 298 5.63 10.41 -8.94
C LYS A 298 5.06 10.22 -7.54
N VAL A 299 4.62 11.28 -6.86
CA VAL A 299 3.99 11.17 -5.55
C VAL A 299 2.61 10.51 -5.65
N GLU A 300 1.89 10.76 -6.73
CA GLU A 300 0.61 10.11 -7.00
C GLU A 300 0.78 8.60 -7.19
N HIS A 301 1.87 8.16 -7.83
CA HIS A 301 2.19 6.72 -7.94
C HIS A 301 2.43 6.06 -6.58
N ALA A 302 3.08 6.76 -5.65
CA ALA A 302 3.29 6.26 -4.29
C ALA A 302 1.95 6.09 -3.55
N PHE A 303 1.07 7.10 -3.61
CA PHE A 303 -0.28 6.98 -3.05
C PHE A 303 -1.14 5.93 -3.74
N HIS A 304 -1.08 5.82 -5.07
CA HIS A 304 -1.79 4.78 -5.81
C HIS A 304 -1.41 3.39 -5.32
N ARG A 305 -0.12 3.15 -5.08
CA ARG A 305 0.33 1.86 -4.56
C ARG A 305 -0.26 1.55 -3.19
N ILE A 306 -0.21 2.49 -2.25
CA ILE A 306 -0.74 2.30 -0.90
C ILE A 306 -2.27 2.20 -0.89
N LYS A 307 -2.95 3.14 -1.56
CA LYS A 307 -4.42 3.26 -1.47
C LYS A 307 -5.17 2.32 -2.40
N VAL A 308 -4.64 2.03 -3.59
CA VAL A 308 -5.32 1.23 -4.60
C VAL A 308 -4.76 -0.18 -4.66
N GLN A 309 -3.45 -0.35 -4.82
CA GLN A 309 -2.87 -1.69 -4.95
C GLN A 309 -2.88 -2.45 -3.63
N PHE A 310 -2.55 -1.80 -2.50
CA PHE A 310 -2.64 -2.40 -1.16
C PHE A 310 -4.00 -2.17 -0.49
N GLY A 311 -4.92 -1.43 -1.12
CA GLY A 311 -6.30 -1.26 -0.68
C GLY A 311 -6.49 -0.41 0.59
N TYR A 312 -5.48 0.33 1.05
CA TYR A 312 -5.56 1.09 2.30
C TYR A 312 -6.17 2.49 2.10
N LYS A 313 -7.47 2.55 1.78
CA LYS A 313 -8.25 3.79 1.63
C LYS A 313 -8.92 4.22 2.93
N LYS A 314 -9.15 3.27 3.84
CA LYS A 314 -9.80 3.47 5.14
C LYS A 314 -8.93 2.92 6.25
N VAL A 315 -8.97 3.59 7.41
CA VAL A 315 -8.28 3.13 8.62
C VAL A 315 -8.80 1.74 9.05
N ARG A 316 -7.89 0.93 9.56
CA ARG A 316 -8.21 -0.40 10.09
C ARG A 316 -8.34 -0.41 11.60
N TYR A 317 -7.69 0.53 12.26
CA TYR A 317 -7.59 0.59 13.71
C TYR A 317 -8.16 1.90 14.23
N ARG A 318 -8.51 1.93 15.52
CA ARG A 318 -8.87 3.16 16.22
C ARG A 318 -7.57 3.87 16.67
N GLY A 319 -7.56 5.19 16.57
CA GLY A 319 -6.42 6.04 16.92
C GLY A 319 -5.40 6.25 15.79
N LEU A 320 -4.59 7.31 15.93
CA LEU A 320 -3.57 7.66 14.94
C LEU A 320 -2.37 6.70 14.96
N ALA A 321 -1.85 6.38 16.15
CA ALA A 321 -0.60 5.66 16.30
C ALA A 321 -0.56 4.31 15.54
N LYS A 322 -1.58 3.45 15.72
CA LYS A 322 -1.65 2.14 15.04
C LYS A 322 -1.80 2.27 13.53
N ASN A 323 -2.57 3.26 13.06
CA ASN A 323 -2.73 3.52 11.63
C ASN A 323 -1.45 4.12 11.03
N THR A 324 -0.70 4.94 11.80
CA THR A 324 0.62 5.46 11.42
C THR A 324 1.61 4.32 11.22
N ALA A 325 1.75 3.42 12.20
CA ALA A 325 2.62 2.25 12.11
C ALA A 325 2.29 1.42 10.86
N ARG A 326 1.01 1.16 10.60
CA ARG A 326 0.59 0.44 9.39
C ARG A 326 0.94 1.20 8.11
N LEU A 327 0.72 2.51 8.05
CA LEU A 327 1.06 3.34 6.88
C LEU A 327 2.57 3.39 6.63
N THR A 328 3.38 3.46 7.70
CA THR A 328 4.84 3.40 7.62
C THR A 328 5.31 2.07 7.03
N MET A 329 4.75 0.95 7.49
CA MET A 329 5.04 -0.38 6.91
C MET A 329 4.59 -0.48 5.45
N LEU A 330 3.42 0.03 5.10
CA LEU A 330 2.94 0.06 3.70
C LEU A 330 3.83 0.93 2.80
N ALA A 331 4.33 2.05 3.31
CA ALA A 331 5.29 2.90 2.61
C ALA A 331 6.62 2.18 2.38
N SER A 332 7.10 1.42 3.37
CA SER A 332 8.30 0.58 3.26
C SER A 332 8.17 -0.43 2.12
N ILE A 333 7.07 -1.18 2.09
CA ILE A 333 6.79 -2.15 1.02
C ILE A 333 6.64 -1.44 -0.34
N ALA A 334 5.92 -0.32 -0.38
CA ALA A 334 5.72 0.47 -1.60
C ALA A 334 7.06 0.92 -2.19
N ASN A 335 8.00 1.34 -1.36
CA ASN A 335 9.34 1.75 -1.75
C ASN A 335 10.12 0.63 -2.45
N MET A 336 10.06 -0.60 -1.94
CA MET A 336 10.72 -1.74 -2.57
C MET A 336 10.16 -2.02 -3.97
N PHE A 337 8.86 -1.89 -4.16
CA PHE A 337 8.25 -2.00 -5.49
C PHE A 337 8.60 -0.83 -6.40
N ILE A 338 8.64 0.41 -5.89
CA ILE A 338 9.01 1.59 -6.68
C ILE A 338 10.46 1.47 -7.15
N GLY A 339 11.38 1.11 -6.25
CA GLY A 339 12.78 0.88 -6.57
C GLY A 339 12.98 -0.21 -7.62
N ASN A 340 12.32 -1.36 -7.46
CA ASN A 340 12.38 -2.44 -8.45
C ASN A 340 11.83 -2.01 -9.82
N CYS A 341 10.76 -1.22 -9.86
CA CYS A 341 10.23 -0.68 -11.12
C CYS A 341 11.20 0.31 -11.78
N PHE A 342 11.86 1.15 -10.98
CA PHE A 342 12.83 2.12 -11.49
C PHE A 342 14.04 1.42 -12.10
N GLU A 343 14.64 0.44 -11.40
CA GLU A 343 15.77 -0.35 -11.88
C GLU A 343 15.46 -1.12 -13.17
N ASN A 344 14.27 -1.71 -13.26
CA ASN A 344 13.88 -2.44 -14.47
C ASN A 344 13.70 -1.51 -15.68
N ARG A 345 13.24 -0.27 -15.48
CA ARG A 345 13.11 0.72 -16.55
C ARG A 345 14.48 1.19 -17.03
N THR A 346 15.40 1.47 -16.10
CA THR A 346 16.76 1.93 -16.46
C THR A 346 17.55 0.85 -17.18
N LYS A 347 17.43 -0.43 -16.81
CA LYS A 347 18.07 -1.54 -17.55
C LYS A 347 17.59 -1.67 -19.00
N VAL A 348 16.31 -1.44 -19.26
CA VAL A 348 15.73 -1.52 -20.63
C VAL A 348 16.18 -0.34 -21.50
N SER A 349 16.52 0.80 -20.90
CA SER A 349 16.98 1.99 -21.66
C SER A 349 18.44 1.91 -22.12
N PHE A 350 19.20 0.91 -21.67
CA PHE A 350 20.61 0.70 -22.01
C PHE A 350 20.84 -0.55 -22.90
N VAL A 351 19.78 -1.19 -23.37
CA VAL A 351 19.77 -2.27 -24.37
C VAL A 351 19.15 -1.74 -25.66
#